data_b9f400278b1ec0765c34071b96cebf1f
#
_entry.id   b9f400278b1ec0765c34071b96cebf1f
#
_cell.length_a   1.000
_cell.length_b   1.000
_cell.length_c   1.000
_cell.angle_alpha   90.00
_cell.angle_beta   90.00
_cell.angle_gamma   90.00
#
_symmetry.space_group_name_H-M   'P 1'
#
loop_
_entity.id
_entity.type
_entity.pdbx_description
1 polymer ?
#
loop_
_entity_poly.entity_id
_entity_poly.type
_entity_poly.pdbx_seq_one_letter_code
_entity_poly.pdbx_strand_id
1 'polypeptide(L)'
;MTRFLLIWSKINERWYFGMHMADALVAPAVATTMYLCSAAAGGYSVRQVRALNEPKKVPVMGVMGAFVFATQMINFTIPGTGSSGHLCGGMLLSALLGPYAGFLTMIGVLLIQCLLFADGGLLALGCNIWNMAFYGCFIGALLIWKPMMRRGASKKKIVAASV
;
A
#
# COMPACT_ATOMS: atom_id res chain seq x y z
N MET A 1 21.20 11.49 31.96
CA MET A 1 21.32 10.84 30.61
C MET A 1 20.49 9.56 30.48
N THR A 2 20.46 8.70 31.48
CA THR A 2 19.76 7.39 31.45
C THR A 2 18.22 7.50 31.38
N ARG A 3 17.59 8.47 32.05
CA ARG A 3 16.12 8.67 32.02
C ARG A 3 15.61 9.17 30.64
N PHE A 4 16.41 9.96 29.94
CA PHE A 4 16.06 10.45 28.59
C PHE A 4 16.08 9.30 27.57
N LEU A 5 17.05 8.40 27.65
CA LEU A 5 17.15 7.22 26.80
C LEU A 5 16.01 6.23 27.04
N LEU A 6 15.57 6.06 28.31
CA LEU A 6 14.42 5.21 28.65
C LEU A 6 13.07 5.79 28.21
N ILE A 7 12.91 7.11 28.22
CA ILE A 7 11.72 7.77 27.68
C ILE A 7 11.73 7.71 26.15
N TRP A 8 12.90 7.88 25.55
CA TRP A 8 13.07 7.80 24.09
C TRP A 8 12.81 6.38 23.59
N SER A 9 13.27 5.33 24.29
CA SER A 9 12.97 3.94 23.96
C SER A 9 11.46 3.64 24.05
N LYS A 10 10.78 4.09 25.11
CA LYS A 10 9.32 3.91 25.29
C LYS A 10 8.47 4.68 24.28
N ILE A 11 8.92 5.85 23.82
CA ILE A 11 8.26 6.61 22.76
C ILE A 11 8.47 5.91 21.41
N ASN A 12 9.64 5.34 21.21
CA ASN A 12 10.00 4.67 19.97
C ASN A 12 9.28 3.31 19.78
N GLU A 13 8.88 2.63 20.86
CA GLU A 13 8.13 1.37 20.79
C GLU A 13 6.67 1.54 20.33
N ARG A 14 6.11 2.75 20.28
CA ARG A 14 4.70 3.00 19.96
C ARG A 14 4.44 3.46 18.51
N TRP A 15 5.46 3.70 17.67
CA TRP A 15 5.31 4.26 16.32
C TRP A 15 6.02 3.44 15.24
N TYR A 16 5.95 2.11 15.34
CA TYR A 16 6.44 1.23 14.27
C TYR A 16 5.40 1.13 13.15
N PHE A 17 5.22 2.19 12.39
CA PHE A 17 4.58 2.10 11.08
C PHE A 17 5.65 1.79 10.02
N GLY A 18 6.15 0.56 10.04
CA GLY A 18 6.86 0.03 8.88
C GLY A 18 5.88 -0.10 7.73
N MET A 19 6.23 0.39 6.54
CA MET A 19 5.38 0.26 5.35
C MET A 19 5.18 -1.22 5.01
N HIS A 20 6.24 -2.02 5.07
CA HIS A 20 6.18 -3.48 4.98
C HIS A 20 6.34 -4.13 6.36
N MET A 21 5.44 -5.03 6.69
CA MET A 21 5.56 -5.86 7.89
C MET A 21 6.46 -7.06 7.60
N ALA A 22 7.36 -7.35 8.54
CA ALA A 22 8.16 -8.57 8.51
C ALA A 22 7.36 -9.77 9.03
N ASP A 23 7.71 -10.98 8.60
CA ASP A 23 7.04 -12.23 9.01
C ASP A 23 7.05 -12.44 10.52
N ALA A 24 8.12 -12.01 11.21
CA ALA A 24 8.25 -12.12 12.66
C ALA A 24 7.17 -11.35 13.45
N LEU A 25 6.50 -10.40 12.83
CA LEU A 25 5.46 -9.57 13.46
C LEU A 25 4.05 -10.15 13.31
N VAL A 26 3.87 -11.22 12.54
CA VAL A 26 2.54 -11.73 12.16
C VAL A 26 2.34 -13.16 12.67
N ALA A 27 1.34 -13.34 13.52
CA ALA A 27 0.94 -14.69 13.93
C ALA A 27 0.30 -15.46 12.75
N PRO A 28 0.53 -16.78 12.60
CA PRO A 28 0.01 -17.57 11.48
C PRO A 28 -1.51 -17.48 11.30
N ALA A 29 -2.29 -17.41 12.38
CA ALA A 29 -3.73 -17.26 12.33
C ALA A 29 -4.14 -15.91 11.71
N VAL A 30 -3.44 -14.82 12.04
CA VAL A 30 -3.66 -13.49 11.47
C VAL A 30 -3.28 -13.50 9.99
N ALA A 31 -2.12 -14.09 9.64
CA ALA A 31 -1.70 -14.23 8.26
C ALA A 31 -2.76 -14.92 7.39
N THR A 32 -3.24 -16.09 7.84
CA THR A 32 -4.27 -16.87 7.12
C THR A 32 -5.54 -16.03 6.90
N THR A 33 -6.03 -15.38 7.94
CA THR A 33 -7.22 -14.51 7.85
C THR A 33 -7.01 -13.37 6.84
N MET A 34 -5.85 -12.71 6.90
CA MET A 34 -5.54 -11.60 6.00
C MET A 34 -5.35 -12.04 4.55
N TYR A 35 -4.80 -13.24 4.33
CA TYR A 35 -4.74 -13.83 2.98
C TYR A 35 -6.14 -14.11 2.41
N LEU A 36 -7.04 -14.71 3.20
CA LEU A 36 -8.42 -14.97 2.77
C LEU A 36 -9.15 -13.67 2.45
N CYS A 37 -9.04 -12.66 3.31
CA CYS A 37 -9.63 -11.34 3.06
C CYS A 37 -9.05 -10.66 1.81
N SER A 38 -7.73 -10.74 1.62
CA SER A 38 -7.05 -10.17 0.44
C SER A 38 -7.45 -10.89 -0.84
N ALA A 39 -7.58 -12.22 -0.80
CA ALA A 39 -8.04 -13.01 -1.94
C ALA A 39 -9.50 -12.67 -2.29
N ALA A 40 -10.38 -12.52 -1.31
CA ALA A 40 -11.77 -12.12 -1.54
C ALA A 40 -11.87 -10.71 -2.15
N ALA A 41 -11.15 -9.73 -1.60
CA ALA A 41 -11.09 -8.36 -2.12
C ALA A 41 -10.47 -8.32 -3.53
N GLY A 42 -9.43 -9.11 -3.77
CA GLY A 42 -8.79 -9.27 -5.08
C GLY A 42 -9.74 -9.87 -6.11
N GLY A 43 -10.40 -10.97 -5.78
CA GLY A 43 -11.40 -11.61 -6.65
C GLY A 43 -12.56 -10.68 -7.00
N TYR A 44 -13.07 -9.94 -6.03
CA TYR A 44 -14.08 -8.91 -6.25
C TYR A 44 -13.58 -7.82 -7.20
N SER A 45 -12.36 -7.33 -6.98
CA SER A 45 -11.75 -6.29 -7.81
C SER A 45 -11.52 -6.76 -9.25
N VAL A 46 -11.10 -8.01 -9.46
CA VAL A 46 -10.98 -8.62 -10.80
C VAL A 46 -12.33 -8.62 -11.51
N ARG A 47 -13.40 -9.02 -10.82
CA ARG A 47 -14.76 -9.00 -11.39
C ARG A 47 -15.17 -7.59 -11.82
N GLN A 48 -14.90 -6.57 -11.00
CA GLN A 48 -15.22 -5.18 -11.32
C GLN A 48 -14.42 -4.67 -12.52
N VAL A 49 -13.12 -4.93 -12.58
CA VAL A 49 -12.28 -4.52 -13.71
C VAL A 49 -12.70 -5.19 -15.02
N ARG A 50 -13.03 -6.49 -14.96
CA ARG A 50 -13.55 -7.21 -16.13
C ARG A 50 -14.90 -6.67 -16.59
N ALA A 51 -15.78 -6.30 -15.68
CA ALA A 51 -17.10 -5.75 -16.00
C ALA A 51 -17.02 -4.40 -16.73
N LEU A 52 -15.95 -3.62 -16.51
CA LEU A 52 -15.71 -2.35 -17.21
C LEU A 52 -15.35 -2.56 -18.70
N ASN A 53 -14.87 -3.75 -19.06
CA ASN A 53 -14.48 -4.14 -20.42
C ASN A 53 -13.59 -3.11 -21.16
N GLU A 54 -12.59 -2.56 -20.46
CA GLU A 54 -11.65 -1.57 -20.99
C GLU A 54 -10.28 -2.22 -21.30
N PRO A 55 -10.07 -2.77 -22.50
CA PRO A 55 -8.83 -3.52 -22.82
C PRO A 55 -7.57 -2.65 -22.75
N LYS A 56 -7.69 -1.35 -22.99
CA LYS A 56 -6.57 -0.39 -22.87
C LYS A 56 -6.12 -0.17 -21.41
N LYS A 57 -6.91 -0.56 -20.45
CA LYS A 57 -6.60 -0.34 -19.03
C LYS A 57 -5.48 -1.26 -18.53
N VAL A 58 -5.39 -2.47 -19.05
CA VAL A 58 -4.39 -3.46 -18.61
C VAL A 58 -2.95 -3.01 -18.90
N PRO A 59 -2.59 -2.55 -20.11
CA PRO A 59 -1.26 -1.97 -20.36
C PRO A 59 -0.95 -0.78 -19.45
N VAL A 60 -1.94 0.09 -19.20
CA VAL A 60 -1.76 1.26 -18.31
C VAL A 60 -1.51 0.83 -16.86
N MET A 61 -2.20 -0.22 -16.39
CA MET A 61 -1.93 -0.83 -15.07
C MET A 61 -0.47 -1.31 -14.98
N GLY A 62 0.06 -1.95 -16.03
CA GLY A 62 1.44 -2.40 -16.08
C GLY A 62 2.45 -1.23 -15.97
N VAL A 63 2.25 -0.19 -16.78
CA VAL A 63 3.13 0.99 -16.77
C VAL A 63 3.08 1.71 -15.43
N MET A 64 1.89 1.94 -14.91
CA MET A 64 1.72 2.61 -13.61
C MET A 64 2.22 1.76 -12.45
N GLY A 65 2.07 0.44 -12.53
CA GLY A 65 2.63 -0.49 -11.57
C GLY A 65 4.16 -0.44 -11.56
N ALA A 66 4.79 -0.46 -12.73
CA ALA A 66 6.25 -0.32 -12.86
C ALA A 66 6.75 1.03 -12.31
N PHE A 67 6.04 2.11 -12.57
CA PHE A 67 6.36 3.44 -12.02
C PHE A 67 6.30 3.44 -10.49
N VAL A 68 5.21 2.93 -9.91
CA VAL A 68 5.06 2.85 -8.45
C VAL A 68 6.10 1.93 -7.84
N PHE A 69 6.35 0.77 -8.45
CA PHE A 69 7.41 -0.14 -8.02
C PHE A 69 8.76 0.57 -7.97
N ALA A 70 9.16 1.26 -9.03
CA ALA A 70 10.43 1.98 -9.08
C ALA A 70 10.53 3.07 -8.00
N THR A 71 9.45 3.81 -7.75
CA THR A 71 9.43 4.85 -6.70
C THR A 71 9.45 4.26 -5.29
N GLN A 72 8.89 3.09 -5.07
CA GLN A 72 8.92 2.38 -3.80
C GLN A 72 10.28 1.73 -3.52
N MET A 73 11.06 1.40 -4.55
CA MET A 73 12.44 0.93 -4.38
C MET A 73 13.38 2.01 -3.86
N ILE A 74 13.00 3.29 -3.94
CA ILE A 74 13.69 4.38 -3.23
C ILE A 74 13.20 4.35 -1.78
N ASN A 75 13.74 3.44 -1.00
CA ASN A 75 13.41 3.25 0.40
C ASN A 75 14.56 3.63 1.33
N PHE A 76 14.24 3.89 2.57
CA PHE A 76 15.23 4.12 3.63
C PHE A 76 14.91 3.19 4.80
N THR A 77 15.94 2.57 5.35
CA THR A 77 15.81 1.72 6.52
C THR A 77 15.58 2.57 7.76
N ILE A 78 14.56 2.24 8.56
CA ILE A 78 14.33 2.88 9.85
C ILE A 78 15.18 2.15 10.89
N PRO A 79 16.24 2.80 11.48
CA PRO A 79 17.15 2.13 12.38
C PRO A 79 16.44 1.50 13.59
N GLY A 80 16.81 0.26 13.92
CA GLY A 80 16.29 -0.45 15.10
C GLY A 80 14.91 -1.06 14.95
N THR A 81 14.27 -0.98 13.78
CA THR A 81 12.88 -1.45 13.60
C THR A 81 12.74 -2.66 12.69
N GLY A 82 13.74 -2.93 11.84
CA GLY A 82 13.61 -3.91 10.76
C GLY A 82 12.58 -3.54 9.69
N SER A 83 12.13 -2.28 9.69
CA SER A 83 11.15 -1.74 8.76
C SER A 83 11.77 -0.72 7.82
N SER A 84 11.19 -0.56 6.64
CA SER A 84 11.57 0.45 5.66
C SER A 84 10.47 1.48 5.44
N GLY A 85 10.84 2.71 5.12
CA GLY A 85 9.93 3.78 4.74
C GLY A 85 10.10 4.13 3.26
N HIS A 86 9.00 4.21 2.51
CA HIS A 86 8.98 4.59 1.10
C HIS A 86 7.63 5.22 0.73
N LEU A 87 7.49 5.71 -0.50
CA LEU A 87 6.23 6.27 -1.00
C LEU A 87 5.14 5.18 -1.12
N CYS A 88 3.93 5.48 -0.65
CA CYS A 88 2.81 4.51 -0.63
C CYS A 88 2.06 4.47 -1.95
N GLY A 89 2.32 4.68 -3.04
CA GLY A 89 1.69 4.68 -4.38
C GLY A 89 0.21 4.27 -4.54
N GLY A 90 -0.43 3.72 -3.50
CA GLY A 90 -1.82 3.22 -3.57
C GLY A 90 -2.85 4.28 -3.97
N MET A 91 -2.78 5.47 -3.37
CA MET A 91 -3.67 6.57 -3.72
C MET A 91 -3.43 7.07 -5.14
N LEU A 92 -2.17 7.15 -5.58
CA LEU A 92 -1.81 7.53 -6.95
C LEU A 92 -2.39 6.53 -7.96
N LEU A 93 -2.20 5.23 -7.75
CA LEU A 93 -2.78 4.19 -8.60
C LEU A 93 -4.30 4.30 -8.65
N SER A 94 -4.95 4.51 -7.52
CA SER A 94 -6.40 4.67 -7.48
C SER A 94 -6.90 5.94 -8.16
N ALA A 95 -6.16 7.05 -8.06
CA ALA A 95 -6.51 8.30 -8.72
C ALA A 95 -6.46 8.19 -10.26
N LEU A 96 -5.51 7.42 -10.79
CA LEU A 96 -5.28 7.26 -12.23
C LEU A 96 -6.06 6.09 -12.84
N LEU A 97 -6.14 4.96 -12.15
CA LEU A 97 -6.73 3.71 -12.67
C LEU A 97 -8.14 3.45 -12.12
N GLY A 98 -8.52 4.17 -11.07
CA GLY A 98 -9.68 3.84 -10.24
C GLY A 98 -9.34 2.82 -9.15
N PRO A 99 -10.21 2.69 -8.12
CA PRO A 99 -9.89 1.94 -6.90
C PRO A 99 -9.63 0.45 -7.15
N TYR A 100 -10.41 -0.21 -7.98
CA TYR A 100 -10.28 -1.65 -8.23
C TYR A 100 -9.03 -2.00 -9.05
N ALA A 101 -8.77 -1.28 -10.13
CA ALA A 101 -7.59 -1.50 -10.95
C ALA A 101 -6.31 -1.07 -10.21
N GLY A 102 -6.36 0.03 -9.46
CA GLY A 102 -5.27 0.47 -8.60
C GLY A 102 -4.92 -0.55 -7.53
N PHE A 103 -5.94 -1.14 -6.89
CA PHE A 103 -5.77 -2.20 -5.88
C PHE A 103 -5.09 -3.44 -6.46
N LEU A 104 -5.55 -3.93 -7.63
CA LEU A 104 -4.93 -5.08 -8.29
C LEU A 104 -3.50 -4.81 -8.72
N THR A 105 -3.23 -3.61 -9.25
CA THR A 105 -1.88 -3.20 -9.63
C THR A 105 -0.96 -3.17 -8.42
N MET A 106 -1.45 -2.64 -7.28
CA MET A 106 -0.67 -2.59 -6.04
C MET A 106 -0.39 -3.99 -5.47
N ILE A 107 -1.35 -4.92 -5.55
CA ILE A 107 -1.11 -6.33 -5.21
C ILE A 107 0.04 -6.90 -6.04
N GLY A 108 0.05 -6.65 -7.35
CA GLY A 108 1.13 -7.10 -8.24
C GLY A 108 2.49 -6.51 -7.85
N VAL A 109 2.54 -5.23 -7.50
CA VAL A 109 3.76 -4.57 -7.00
C VAL A 109 4.27 -5.23 -5.72
N LEU A 110 3.39 -5.41 -4.73
CA LEU A 110 3.75 -6.03 -3.44
C LEU A 110 4.20 -7.49 -3.58
N LEU A 111 3.58 -8.25 -4.49
CA LEU A 111 4.01 -9.62 -4.81
C LEU A 111 5.43 -9.65 -5.38
N ILE A 112 5.75 -8.77 -6.33
CA ILE A 112 7.08 -8.68 -6.92
C ILE A 112 8.10 -8.27 -5.86
N GLN A 113 7.80 -7.29 -5.02
CA GLN A 113 8.67 -6.83 -3.93
C GLN A 113 8.95 -7.96 -2.93
N CYS A 114 7.92 -8.67 -2.51
CA CYS A 114 8.05 -9.77 -1.57
C CYS A 114 8.85 -10.96 -2.15
N LEU A 115 8.54 -11.39 -3.39
CA LEU A 115 9.11 -12.61 -3.97
C LEU A 115 10.49 -12.41 -4.56
N LEU A 116 10.78 -11.26 -5.17
CA LEU A 116 12.04 -11.02 -5.89
C LEU A 116 13.03 -10.17 -5.10
N PHE A 117 12.54 -9.31 -4.20
CA PHE A 117 13.38 -8.36 -3.48
C PHE A 117 13.42 -8.62 -1.97
N ALA A 118 12.65 -9.60 -1.48
CA ALA A 118 12.52 -9.89 -0.06
C ALA A 118 12.11 -8.65 0.77
N ASP A 119 11.37 -7.71 0.16
CA ASP A 119 10.86 -6.51 0.81
C ASP A 119 9.45 -6.81 1.36
N GLY A 120 9.36 -6.97 2.65
CA GLY A 120 8.21 -7.53 3.35
C GLY A 120 8.24 -9.06 3.44
N GLY A 121 7.59 -9.61 4.46
CA GLY A 121 7.51 -11.05 4.67
C GLY A 121 6.45 -11.74 3.81
N LEU A 122 6.70 -12.98 3.41
CA LEU A 122 5.70 -13.77 2.69
C LEU A 122 4.49 -14.09 3.59
N LEU A 123 4.70 -14.41 4.85
CA LEU A 123 3.63 -14.62 5.83
C LEU A 123 2.84 -13.32 6.06
N ALA A 124 3.53 -12.18 6.08
CA ALA A 124 2.94 -10.86 6.28
C ALA A 124 2.31 -10.26 5.03
N LEU A 125 2.46 -10.86 3.84
CA LEU A 125 2.00 -10.30 2.58
C LEU A 125 0.51 -9.94 2.58
N GLY A 126 -0.35 -10.77 3.16
CA GLY A 126 -1.77 -10.47 3.31
C GLY A 126 -2.01 -9.17 4.10
N CYS A 127 -1.28 -8.96 5.20
CA CYS A 127 -1.34 -7.73 5.99
C CYS A 127 -0.81 -6.53 5.20
N ASN A 128 0.29 -6.70 4.46
CA ASN A 128 0.87 -5.65 3.63
C ASN A 128 -0.07 -5.22 2.50
N ILE A 129 -0.81 -6.16 1.89
CA ILE A 129 -1.86 -5.85 0.91
C ILE A 129 -2.95 -4.98 1.55
N TRP A 130 -3.37 -5.26 2.77
CA TRP A 130 -4.36 -4.43 3.46
C TRP A 130 -3.80 -3.04 3.78
N ASN A 131 -2.61 -2.95 4.36
CA ASN A 131 -2.02 -1.69 4.76
C ASN A 131 -1.74 -0.76 3.57
N MET A 132 -1.19 -1.28 2.49
CA MET A 132 -0.68 -0.45 1.39
C MET A 132 -1.64 -0.39 0.21
N ALA A 133 -2.28 -1.52 -0.15
CA ALA A 133 -3.19 -1.56 -1.28
C ALA A 133 -4.61 -1.20 -0.88
N PHE A 134 -5.20 -1.86 0.12
CA PHE A 134 -6.61 -1.66 0.46
C PHE A 134 -6.86 -0.25 1.02
N TYR A 135 -6.15 0.15 2.06
CA TYR A 135 -6.34 1.49 2.64
C TYR A 135 -5.97 2.60 1.64
N GLY A 136 -4.88 2.46 0.89
CA GLY A 136 -4.49 3.45 -0.11
C GLY A 136 -5.49 3.58 -1.25
N CYS A 137 -5.91 2.45 -1.85
CA CYS A 137 -6.75 2.47 -3.04
C CYS A 137 -8.24 2.66 -2.76
N PHE A 138 -8.77 2.15 -1.65
CA PHE A 138 -10.20 2.29 -1.34
C PHE A 138 -10.45 3.43 -0.34
N ILE A 139 -9.82 3.40 0.83
CA ILE A 139 -10.10 4.39 1.87
C ILE A 139 -9.55 5.76 1.45
N GLY A 140 -8.29 5.85 1.05
CA GLY A 140 -7.69 7.09 0.57
C GLY A 140 -8.42 7.68 -0.63
N ALA A 141 -8.77 6.84 -1.61
CA ALA A 141 -9.47 7.31 -2.80
C ALA A 141 -10.91 7.73 -2.54
N LEU A 142 -11.66 6.98 -1.73
CA LEU A 142 -13.08 7.25 -1.50
C LEU A 142 -13.32 8.37 -0.50
N LEU A 143 -12.51 8.43 0.58
CA LEU A 143 -12.70 9.39 1.66
C LEU A 143 -11.89 10.69 1.49
N ILE A 144 -10.77 10.64 0.79
CA ILE A 144 -9.90 11.81 0.61
C ILE A 144 -9.96 12.32 -0.82
N TRP A 145 -9.54 11.49 -1.79
CA TRP A 145 -9.38 11.94 -3.17
C TRP A 145 -10.70 12.37 -3.82
N LYS A 146 -11.70 11.49 -3.85
CA LYS A 146 -12.99 11.80 -4.48
C LYS A 146 -13.69 13.04 -3.92
N PRO A 147 -13.85 13.22 -2.59
CA PRO A 147 -14.48 14.41 -2.03
C PRO A 147 -13.73 15.70 -2.37
N MET A 148 -12.39 15.66 -2.32
CA MET A 148 -11.58 16.83 -2.60
C MET A 148 -11.62 17.25 -4.08
N MET A 149 -11.71 16.26 -4.99
CA MET A 149 -11.75 16.52 -6.45
C MET A 149 -13.16 16.82 -6.98
N ARG A 150 -14.23 16.51 -6.25
CA ARG A 150 -15.63 16.75 -6.69
C ARG A 150 -15.93 18.23 -7.00
N ARG A 151 -15.23 19.18 -6.35
CA ARG A 151 -15.40 20.64 -6.53
C ARG A 151 -14.37 21.24 -7.47
N GLY A 152 -13.79 20.45 -8.36
CA GLY A 152 -12.75 20.85 -9.31
C GLY A 152 -11.34 20.62 -8.76
N ALA A 153 -10.47 20.12 -9.63
CA ALA A 153 -9.06 19.89 -9.33
C ALA A 153 -8.31 21.22 -9.31
N SER A 154 -7.56 21.50 -8.25
CA SER A 154 -6.59 22.60 -8.20
C SER A 154 -5.26 22.05 -7.66
N LYS A 155 -4.13 22.70 -8.01
CA LYS A 155 -2.80 22.29 -7.54
C LYS A 155 -2.75 22.13 -6.00
N LYS A 156 -3.34 23.08 -5.26
CA LYS A 156 -3.39 23.05 -3.80
C LYS A 156 -4.16 21.82 -3.26
N LYS A 157 -5.30 21.49 -3.88
CA LYS A 157 -6.11 20.34 -3.49
C LYS A 157 -5.42 19.00 -3.81
N ILE A 158 -4.75 18.92 -4.97
CA ILE A 158 -3.99 17.72 -5.36
C ILE A 158 -2.88 17.48 -4.34
N VAL A 159 -2.08 18.50 -4.02
CA VAL A 159 -1.03 18.40 -3.00
C VAL A 159 -1.60 18.02 -1.64
N ALA A 160 -2.66 18.69 -1.17
CA ALA A 160 -3.28 18.41 0.12
C ALA A 160 -3.91 17.01 0.21
N ALA A 161 -4.32 16.41 -0.92
CA ALA A 161 -4.86 15.05 -0.96
C ALA A 161 -3.77 13.97 -1.04
N SER A 162 -2.54 14.35 -1.41
CA SER A 162 -1.41 13.41 -1.59
C SER A 162 -0.50 13.31 -0.37
N VAL A 163 -0.63 14.23 0.58
CA VAL A 163 0.11 14.26 1.86
C VAL A 163 -0.77 13.75 2.97
#